data_7c65cbd03fcd2108f69f7114055216fc
#
_entry.id   7c65cbd03fcd2108f69f7114055216fc
#
_cell.length_a   1.000
_cell.length_b   1.000
_cell.length_c   1.000
_cell.angle_alpha   90.00
_cell.angle_beta   90.00
_cell.angle_gamma   90.00
#
_symmetry.space_group_name_H-M   'P 1'
#
loop_
_entity.id
_entity.type
_entity.pdbx_description
1 polymer ?
#
loop_
_entity_poly.entity_id
_entity_poly.type
_entity_poly.pdbx_seq_one_letter_code
_entity_poly.pdbx_strand_id
1 'polypeptide(L)'
;NFANICKDDTLAPVFLVKAGQVAQTLNKFSQAQSFFTKCIDEFPDFKNRGAAIFLLAQLYDDASKLNNEEEAAKYYRQVIREYPKSAFAEDAKAAIKNFGKTDEQLIQEFLKKNK
;
A
#
# COMPACT_ATOMS: atom_id res chain seq x y z
N ASN A 1 -27.90 12.84 2.53
CA ASN A 1 -26.58 12.91 3.13
C ASN A 1 -25.50 12.66 2.08
N PHE A 2 -24.54 13.55 2.02
CA PHE A 2 -23.47 13.45 1.05
C PHE A 2 -22.75 12.10 1.11
N ALA A 3 -22.46 11.62 2.30
CA ALA A 3 -21.75 10.34 2.49
C ALA A 3 -22.55 9.16 1.92
N ASN A 4 -23.88 9.20 2.05
CA ASN A 4 -24.71 8.13 1.51
C ASN A 4 -24.78 8.18 -0.02
N ILE A 5 -24.79 9.38 -0.58
CA ILE A 5 -24.77 9.54 -2.02
C ILE A 5 -23.44 9.02 -2.58
N CYS A 6 -22.35 9.36 -1.95
CA CYS A 6 -21.02 8.96 -2.40
C CYS A 6 -20.73 7.47 -2.20
N LYS A 7 -21.48 6.81 -1.34
CA LYS A 7 -21.24 5.40 -1.05
C LYS A 7 -21.37 4.52 -2.28
N ASP A 8 -22.30 4.85 -3.16
CA ASP A 8 -22.51 4.11 -4.40
C ASP A 8 -21.80 4.75 -5.58
N ASP A 9 -21.00 5.78 -5.32
CA ASP A 9 -20.29 6.53 -6.34
C ASP A 9 -18.82 6.13 -6.36
N THR A 10 -18.30 5.88 -7.57
CA THR A 10 -16.89 5.54 -7.73
C THR A 10 -15.96 6.68 -7.30
N LEU A 11 -16.49 7.90 -7.17
CA LEU A 11 -15.69 9.04 -6.73
C LEU A 11 -15.30 8.96 -5.25
N ALA A 12 -16.13 8.30 -4.41
CA ALA A 12 -15.83 8.22 -2.98
C ALA A 12 -14.51 7.49 -2.70
N PRO A 13 -14.26 6.31 -3.28
CA PRO A 13 -12.97 5.65 -3.05
C PRO A 13 -11.80 6.41 -3.69
N VAL A 14 -12.02 7.06 -4.84
CA VAL A 14 -10.98 7.90 -5.45
C VAL A 14 -10.61 9.04 -4.51
N PHE A 15 -11.62 9.68 -3.91
CA PHE A 15 -11.38 10.75 -2.96
C PHE A 15 -10.58 10.27 -1.75
N LEU A 16 -10.90 9.08 -1.24
CA LEU A 16 -10.20 8.52 -0.08
C LEU A 16 -8.72 8.28 -0.39
N VAL A 17 -8.41 7.75 -1.57
CA VAL A 17 -7.02 7.54 -1.96
C VAL A 17 -6.28 8.87 -2.06
N LYS A 18 -6.90 9.86 -2.70
CA LYS A 18 -6.29 11.19 -2.82
C LYS A 18 -6.10 11.85 -1.47
N ALA A 19 -7.07 11.73 -0.58
CA ALA A 19 -6.97 12.29 0.77
C ALA A 19 -5.81 11.63 1.53
N GLY A 20 -5.65 10.32 1.36
CA GLY A 20 -4.53 9.60 1.98
C GLY A 20 -3.20 10.09 1.45
N GLN A 21 -3.09 10.30 0.14
CA GLN A 21 -1.86 10.78 -0.48
C GLN A 21 -1.53 12.21 -0.02
N VAL A 22 -2.52 13.07 0.07
CA VAL A 22 -2.34 14.43 0.59
C VAL A 22 -1.87 14.39 2.03
N ALA A 23 -2.49 13.53 2.85
CA ALA A 23 -2.11 13.38 4.26
C ALA A 23 -0.65 12.94 4.38
N GLN A 24 -0.20 12.01 3.52
CA GLN A 24 1.20 11.61 3.49
C GLN A 24 2.12 12.78 3.19
N THR A 25 1.76 13.59 2.21
CA THR A 25 2.54 14.77 1.83
C THR A 25 2.66 15.76 2.98
N LEU A 26 1.61 15.84 3.80
CA LEU A 26 1.60 16.71 4.97
C LEU A 26 2.18 16.06 6.22
N ASN A 27 2.76 14.86 6.07
CA ASN A 27 3.34 14.08 7.17
C ASN A 27 2.32 13.68 8.23
N LYS A 28 1.05 13.56 7.83
CA LYS A 28 -0.03 13.11 8.71
C LYS A 28 -0.29 11.62 8.45
N PHE A 29 0.65 10.79 8.87
CA PHE A 29 0.67 9.38 8.48
C PHE A 29 -0.48 8.57 9.09
N SER A 30 -0.90 8.88 10.31
CA SER A 30 -2.05 8.21 10.91
C SER A 30 -3.33 8.49 10.16
N GLN A 31 -3.49 9.72 9.68
CA GLN A 31 -4.64 10.08 8.86
C GLN A 31 -4.60 9.40 7.50
N ALA A 32 -3.40 9.36 6.90
CA ALA A 32 -3.23 8.65 5.63
C ALA A 32 -3.62 7.18 5.77
N GLN A 33 -3.18 6.55 6.83
CA GLN A 33 -3.53 5.16 7.13
C GLN A 33 -5.04 4.99 7.22
N SER A 34 -5.71 5.88 7.93
CA SER A 34 -7.16 5.81 8.08
C SER A 34 -7.88 5.94 6.75
N PHE A 35 -7.46 6.87 5.90
CA PHE A 35 -8.09 7.07 4.60
C PHE A 35 -7.92 5.84 3.70
N PHE A 36 -6.71 5.29 3.64
CA PHE A 36 -6.46 4.10 2.82
C PHE A 36 -7.23 2.90 3.34
N THR A 37 -7.23 2.68 4.65
CA THR A 37 -7.95 1.57 5.27
C THR A 37 -9.44 1.65 5.00
N LYS A 38 -10.01 2.84 5.11
CA LYS A 38 -11.42 3.05 4.85
C LYS A 38 -11.76 2.71 3.40
N CYS A 39 -10.91 3.15 2.46
CA CYS A 39 -11.11 2.83 1.05
C CYS A 39 -11.10 1.31 0.82
N ILE A 40 -10.15 0.63 1.41
CA ILE A 40 -9.99 -0.82 1.22
C ILE A 40 -11.18 -1.59 1.80
N ASP A 41 -11.63 -1.20 3.01
CA ASP A 41 -12.65 -1.95 3.73
C ASP A 41 -14.06 -1.65 3.24
N GLU A 42 -14.34 -0.40 2.86
CA GLU A 42 -15.71 0.01 2.51
C GLU A 42 -16.01 -0.08 1.02
N PHE A 43 -14.99 -0.18 0.17
CA PHE A 43 -15.18 -0.21 -1.26
C PHE A 43 -14.46 -1.40 -1.90
N PRO A 44 -14.92 -2.63 -1.59
CA PRO A 44 -14.23 -3.83 -2.06
C PRO A 44 -14.22 -3.99 -3.58
N ASP A 45 -15.17 -3.36 -4.26
CA ASP A 45 -15.26 -3.45 -5.73
C ASP A 45 -14.58 -2.29 -6.46
N PHE A 46 -13.89 -1.44 -5.71
CA PHE A 46 -13.20 -0.30 -6.31
C PHE A 46 -12.10 -0.79 -7.26
N LYS A 47 -12.10 -0.24 -8.47
CA LYS A 47 -11.16 -0.64 -9.51
C LYS A 47 -9.71 -0.52 -9.08
N ASN A 48 -9.37 0.54 -8.36
CA ASN A 48 -7.99 0.79 -7.92
C ASN A 48 -7.76 0.40 -6.45
N ARG A 49 -8.55 -0.53 -5.95
CA ARG A 49 -8.40 -1.00 -4.57
C ARG A 49 -7.01 -1.59 -4.33
N GLY A 50 -6.47 -2.30 -5.32
CA GLY A 50 -5.12 -2.85 -5.22
C GLY A 50 -4.06 -1.76 -5.01
N ALA A 51 -4.23 -0.62 -5.69
CA ALA A 51 -3.33 0.52 -5.50
C ALA A 51 -3.42 1.07 -4.09
N ALA A 52 -4.63 1.16 -3.53
CA ALA A 52 -4.83 1.64 -2.16
C ALA A 52 -4.14 0.71 -1.15
N ILE A 53 -4.27 -0.59 -1.33
CA ILE A 53 -3.63 -1.58 -0.45
C ILE A 53 -2.11 -1.44 -0.54
N PHE A 54 -1.59 -1.29 -1.76
CA PHE A 54 -0.16 -1.15 -1.96
C PHE A 54 0.39 0.14 -1.32
N LEU A 55 -0.34 1.25 -1.47
CA LEU A 55 0.04 2.52 -0.85
C LEU A 55 0.07 2.40 0.67
N LEU A 56 -0.90 1.71 1.25
CA LEU A 56 -0.92 1.48 2.69
C LEU A 56 0.27 0.63 3.13
N ALA A 57 0.60 -0.41 2.36
CA ALA A 57 1.77 -1.23 2.66
C ALA A 57 3.04 -0.40 2.64
N GLN A 58 3.19 0.47 1.64
CA GLN A 58 4.37 1.33 1.56
C GLN A 58 4.46 2.30 2.74
N LEU A 59 3.31 2.78 3.21
CA LEU A 59 3.25 3.67 4.36
C LEU A 59 3.81 2.98 5.60
N TYR A 60 3.50 1.71 5.80
CA TYR A 60 4.05 0.92 6.91
C TYR A 60 5.50 0.53 6.68
N ASP A 61 5.89 0.33 5.43
CA ASP A 61 7.24 -0.12 5.08
C ASP A 61 8.29 0.98 5.27
N ASP A 62 7.89 2.23 5.19
CA ASP A 62 8.82 3.36 5.26
C ASP A 62 9.18 3.66 6.72
N ALA A 63 10.48 3.55 7.03
CA ALA A 63 10.96 3.79 8.39
C ALA A 63 10.73 5.23 8.86
N SER A 64 10.63 6.17 7.92
CA SER A 64 10.37 7.57 8.27
C SER A 64 8.89 7.86 8.49
N LYS A 65 8.04 6.87 8.30
CA LYS A 65 6.59 7.02 8.41
C LYS A 65 6.06 6.15 9.53
N LEU A 66 5.27 5.11 9.22
CA LEU A 66 4.70 4.25 10.25
C LEU A 66 5.67 3.19 10.76
N ASN A 67 6.62 2.81 9.93
CA ASN A 67 7.71 1.92 10.31
C ASN A 67 7.24 0.63 11.00
N ASN A 68 6.37 -0.10 10.31
CA ASN A 68 5.87 -1.38 10.83
C ASN A 68 5.95 -2.43 9.72
N GLU A 69 7.05 -3.16 9.71
CA GLU A 69 7.32 -4.14 8.66
C GLU A 69 6.31 -5.29 8.65
N GLU A 70 5.82 -5.68 9.82
CA GLU A 70 4.83 -6.77 9.91
C GLU A 70 3.52 -6.38 9.23
N GLU A 71 3.04 -5.15 9.49
CA GLU A 71 1.83 -4.67 8.85
C GLU A 71 2.06 -4.46 7.35
N ALA A 72 3.23 -3.94 6.99
CA ALA A 72 3.58 -3.78 5.58
C ALA A 72 3.51 -5.12 4.86
N ALA A 73 4.11 -6.15 5.43
CA ALA A 73 4.10 -7.50 4.84
C ALA A 73 2.67 -8.02 4.68
N LYS A 74 1.82 -7.78 5.66
CA LYS A 74 0.42 -8.19 5.62
C LYS A 74 -0.29 -7.60 4.41
N TYR A 75 -0.13 -6.30 4.18
CA TYR A 75 -0.81 -5.63 3.08
C TYR A 75 -0.17 -5.95 1.72
N TYR A 76 1.14 -6.13 1.67
CA TYR A 76 1.79 -6.58 0.44
C TYR A 76 1.28 -7.98 0.05
N ARG A 77 1.15 -8.89 1.01
CA ARG A 77 0.61 -10.22 0.74
C ARG A 77 -0.84 -10.15 0.27
N GLN A 78 -1.61 -9.20 0.82
CA GLN A 78 -2.99 -9.01 0.40
C GLN A 78 -3.08 -8.61 -1.07
N VAL A 79 -2.21 -7.70 -1.52
CA VAL A 79 -2.16 -7.31 -2.93
C VAL A 79 -1.84 -8.53 -3.81
N ILE A 80 -0.87 -9.32 -3.41
CA ILE A 80 -0.46 -10.51 -4.16
C ILE A 80 -1.61 -11.50 -4.26
N ARG A 81 -2.33 -11.71 -3.14
CA ARG A 81 -3.43 -12.66 -3.08
C ARG A 81 -4.64 -12.22 -3.87
N GLU A 82 -5.02 -10.94 -3.74
CA GLU A 82 -6.25 -10.44 -4.32
C GLU A 82 -6.08 -9.89 -5.74
N TYR A 83 -4.89 -9.42 -6.06
CA TYR A 83 -4.61 -8.80 -7.36
C TYR A 83 -3.32 -9.34 -7.97
N PRO A 84 -3.22 -10.66 -8.16
CA PRO A 84 -1.95 -11.29 -8.55
C PRO A 84 -1.43 -10.88 -9.92
N LYS A 85 -2.30 -10.37 -10.78
CA LYS A 85 -1.91 -9.96 -12.13
C LYS A 85 -1.57 -8.48 -12.25
N SER A 86 -1.65 -7.74 -11.15
CA SER A 86 -1.36 -6.31 -11.19
C SER A 86 0.14 -6.05 -11.09
N ALA A 87 0.56 -4.88 -11.58
CA ALA A 87 1.95 -4.45 -11.40
C ALA A 87 2.30 -4.31 -9.92
N PHE A 88 1.31 -3.96 -9.09
CA PHE A 88 1.51 -3.83 -7.65
C PHE A 88 1.88 -5.16 -7.00
N ALA A 89 1.34 -6.27 -7.51
CA ALA A 89 1.68 -7.59 -6.98
C ALA A 89 3.16 -7.90 -7.18
N GLU A 90 3.71 -7.56 -8.33
CA GLU A 90 5.13 -7.77 -8.60
C GLU A 90 6.00 -6.93 -7.68
N ASP A 91 5.63 -5.66 -7.49
CA ASP A 91 6.34 -4.77 -6.58
C ASP A 91 6.23 -5.25 -5.15
N ALA A 92 5.06 -5.76 -4.76
CA ALA A 92 4.83 -6.29 -3.41
C ALA A 92 5.70 -7.51 -3.15
N LYS A 93 5.82 -8.40 -4.13
CA LYS A 93 6.69 -9.57 -4.01
C LYS A 93 8.13 -9.17 -3.78
N ALA A 94 8.60 -8.18 -4.53
CA ALA A 94 9.96 -7.68 -4.37
C ALA A 94 10.18 -7.07 -2.99
N ALA A 95 9.19 -6.32 -2.50
CA ALA A 95 9.29 -5.70 -1.18
C ALA A 95 9.39 -6.75 -0.07
N ILE A 96 8.53 -7.77 -0.13
CA ILE A 96 8.53 -8.84 0.88
C ILE A 96 9.85 -9.59 0.86
N LYS A 97 10.37 -9.85 -0.32
CA LYS A 97 11.63 -10.58 -0.47
C LYS A 97 12.79 -9.86 0.22
N ASN A 98 12.72 -8.53 0.28
CA ASN A 98 13.80 -7.73 0.86
C ASN A 98 13.64 -7.48 2.36
N PHE A 99 12.52 -7.88 2.96
CA PHE A 99 12.32 -7.68 4.40
C PHE A 99 13.33 -8.45 5.21
N GLY A 100 13.88 -7.80 6.24
CA GLY A 100 14.82 -8.42 7.14
C GLY A 100 16.24 -8.51 6.60
N LYS A 101 16.49 -7.99 5.41
CA LYS A 101 17.83 -8.03 4.82
C LYS A 101 18.60 -6.75 5.12
N THR A 102 19.89 -6.91 5.38
CA THR A 102 20.77 -5.76 5.54
C THR A 102 21.14 -5.22 4.17
N ASP A 103 21.67 -3.98 4.15
CA ASP A 103 22.14 -3.38 2.90
C ASP A 103 23.20 -4.26 2.23
N GLU A 104 24.08 -4.83 3.02
CA GLU A 104 25.12 -5.72 2.50
C GLU A 104 24.50 -6.93 1.80
N GLN A 105 23.49 -7.53 2.42
CA GLN A 105 22.82 -8.69 1.84
C GLN A 105 22.13 -8.33 0.51
N LEU A 106 21.52 -7.16 0.46
CA LEU A 106 20.87 -6.69 -0.76
C LEU A 106 21.90 -6.47 -1.88
N ILE A 107 23.04 -5.91 -1.55
CA ILE A 107 24.12 -5.71 -2.52
C ILE A 107 24.62 -7.03 -3.06
N GLN A 108 24.83 -8.03 -2.17
CA GLN A 108 25.29 -9.34 -2.57
C GLN A 108 24.31 -10.02 -3.53
N GLU A 109 23.02 -9.91 -3.25
CA GLU A 109 21.99 -10.47 -4.13
C GLU A 109 22.01 -9.81 -5.50
N PHE A 110 22.16 -8.49 -5.51
CA PHE A 110 22.24 -7.73 -6.75
C PHE A 110 23.44 -8.19 -7.60
N LEU A 111 24.59 -8.36 -6.98
CA LEU A 111 25.79 -8.80 -7.67
C LEU A 111 25.64 -10.21 -8.24
N LYS A 112 24.95 -11.10 -7.52
CA LYS A 112 24.68 -12.44 -8.01
C LYS A 112 23.81 -12.42 -9.26
N LYS A 113 22.81 -11.56 -9.27
CA LYS A 113 21.89 -11.49 -10.42
C LYS A 113 22.55 -10.96 -11.67
N ASN A 114 23.60 -10.17 -11.53
CA ASN A 114 24.26 -9.50 -12.65
C ASN A 114 25.53 -10.21 -13.13
N LYS A 115 25.73 -11.43 -12.70
CA LYS A 115 26.86 -12.24 -13.18
C LYS A 115 26.52 -12.96 -14.48
#